data_78906a88d62769fd82c6d55d2820c2a2
#
_entry.id   78906a88d62769fd82c6d55d2820c2a2
#
_cell.length_a   1.000
_cell.length_b   1.000
_cell.length_c   1.000
_cell.angle_alpha   90.00
_cell.angle_beta   90.00
_cell.angle_gamma   90.00
#
_symmetry.space_group_name_H-M   'P 1'
#
loop_
_entity.id
_entity.type
_entity.pdbx_description
1 polymer ?
#
loop_
_entity_poly.entity_id
_entity_poly.type
_entity_poly.pdbx_seq_one_letter_code
_entity_poly.pdbx_strand_id
1 'polypeptide(L)'
;MLIELADFFDCSVDALLGYALRANDRESVGERLKMLRRTEKIDEGVAEAEKALKKYPNTFSVVYESAMTFDFAGMKRKDKAMLRRALDLLSHAGRLLPQNTDPAISELSIKLCMADILLEMEEFDRALAALKANNACGFLDGQIGHLLAGIRERREESVSYLSMALLRGLTTLIRVGCGFANVYEARGDTRSALDILQWLLTVLAGLKKPGRIGELDKISAILIAARAQLFYSSGDMDAAREELARAKALAADYDAAPSHKAANVRFYEGAETVNIYSELGSSAMEAAHQTFMGDEGTERQETFWQGVARPA
;
A
#
# COMPACT_ATOMS: atom_id res chain seq x y z
N MET A 1 -2.04 50.14 33.83
CA MET A 1 -3.45 49.86 33.48
C MET A 1 -3.72 48.38 33.20
N LEU A 2 -3.12 47.70 32.18
CA LEU A 2 -3.37 46.25 31.95
C LEU A 2 -2.80 45.36 33.06
N ILE A 3 -1.62 45.65 33.57
CA ILE A 3 -1.00 44.93 34.69
C ILE A 3 -1.81 45.14 35.98
N GLU A 4 -2.23 46.33 36.27
CA GLU A 4 -3.05 46.66 37.45
C GLU A 4 -4.44 46.00 37.39
N LEU A 5 -5.02 45.85 36.18
CA LEU A 5 -6.25 45.10 35.98
C LEU A 5 -6.05 43.59 36.17
N ALA A 6 -4.94 43.05 35.69
CA ALA A 6 -4.57 41.66 35.89
C ALA A 6 -4.38 41.33 37.36
N ASP A 7 -3.67 42.20 38.09
CA ASP A 7 -3.48 42.10 39.54
C ASP A 7 -4.81 42.24 40.30
N PHE A 8 -5.69 43.17 39.87
CA PHE A 8 -7.01 43.35 40.51
C PHE A 8 -7.92 42.10 40.33
N PHE A 9 -7.84 41.42 39.20
CA PHE A 9 -8.61 40.22 38.92
C PHE A 9 -7.88 38.91 39.28
N ASP A 10 -6.70 38.99 39.90
CA ASP A 10 -5.85 37.84 40.25
C ASP A 10 -5.63 36.87 39.09
N CYS A 11 -5.34 37.43 37.91
CA CYS A 11 -5.10 36.65 36.69
C CYS A 11 -3.89 37.20 35.90
N SER A 12 -3.33 36.42 34.98
CA SER A 12 -2.28 36.92 34.10
C SER A 12 -2.83 37.93 33.07
N VAL A 13 -2.00 38.85 32.59
CA VAL A 13 -2.36 39.77 31.49
C VAL A 13 -2.83 39.01 30.27
N ASP A 14 -2.26 37.82 29.97
CA ASP A 14 -2.66 36.96 28.87
C ASP A 14 -4.07 36.39 29.10
N ALA A 15 -4.39 35.99 30.32
CA ALA A 15 -5.73 35.53 30.69
C ALA A 15 -6.75 36.66 30.59
N LEU A 16 -6.39 37.86 31.05
CA LEU A 16 -7.24 39.06 30.95
C LEU A 16 -7.56 39.43 29.50
N LEU A 17 -6.61 39.26 28.59
CA LEU A 17 -6.76 39.51 27.17
C LEU A 17 -7.42 38.35 26.42
N GLY A 18 -7.76 37.24 27.10
CA GLY A 18 -8.24 35.99 26.47
C GLY A 18 -7.18 35.32 25.60
N TYR A 19 -5.90 35.64 25.84
CA TYR A 19 -4.80 35.10 25.05
C TYR A 19 -4.31 33.78 25.64
N ALA A 20 -4.76 32.69 25.05
CA ALA A 20 -4.24 31.36 25.38
C ALA A 20 -2.95 31.12 24.61
N LEU A 21 -1.79 31.26 25.27
CA LEU A 21 -0.47 31.00 24.69
C LEU A 21 -0.41 29.62 23.96
N ARG A 22 -1.01 28.58 24.55
CA ARG A 22 -1.08 27.25 23.98
C ARG A 22 -1.92 27.17 22.71
N ALA A 23 -2.94 28.02 22.53
CA ALA A 23 -3.79 28.02 21.34
C ALA A 23 -3.11 28.63 20.10
N ASN A 24 -1.99 29.32 20.28
CA ASN A 24 -1.26 30.02 19.23
C ASN A 24 0.18 29.54 19.04
N ASP A 25 0.55 28.39 19.60
CA ASP A 25 1.82 27.75 19.30
C ASP A 25 1.78 27.06 17.92
N ARG A 26 2.95 26.64 17.43
CA ARG A 26 3.13 26.05 16.10
C ARG A 26 2.37 24.74 15.93
N GLU A 27 2.27 23.96 16.99
CA GLU A 27 1.67 22.62 16.99
C GLU A 27 0.15 22.72 17.00
N SER A 28 -0.43 23.56 17.83
CA SER A 28 -1.89 23.81 17.87
C SER A 28 -2.42 24.47 16.59
N VAL A 29 -1.60 25.27 15.88
CA VAL A 29 -1.97 25.81 14.56
C VAL A 29 -2.11 24.68 13.53
N GLY A 30 -1.16 23.73 13.46
CA GLY A 30 -1.23 22.58 12.56
C GLY A 30 -2.48 21.73 12.81
N GLU A 31 -2.74 21.38 14.06
CA GLU A 31 -3.93 20.60 14.42
C GLU A 31 -5.24 21.34 14.14
N ARG A 32 -5.28 22.65 14.31
CA ARG A 32 -6.45 23.47 13.96
C ARG A 32 -6.72 23.46 12.47
N LEU A 33 -5.68 23.59 11.63
CA LEU A 33 -5.83 23.49 10.18
C LEU A 33 -6.33 22.09 9.75
N LYS A 34 -5.81 21.02 10.35
CA LYS A 34 -6.32 19.65 10.11
C LYS A 34 -7.81 19.53 10.47
N MET A 35 -8.19 20.07 11.63
CA MET A 35 -9.59 20.04 12.09
C MET A 35 -10.50 20.82 11.14
N LEU A 36 -10.10 22.01 10.69
CA LEU A 36 -10.89 22.82 9.75
C LEU A 36 -11.09 22.12 8.40
N ARG A 37 -10.06 21.41 7.90
CA ARG A 37 -10.22 20.55 6.70
C ARG A 37 -11.18 19.40 6.95
N ARG A 38 -11.06 18.66 8.06
CA ARG A 38 -11.95 17.53 8.40
C ARG A 38 -13.41 17.94 8.58
N THR A 39 -13.65 19.17 9.04
CA THR A 39 -15.00 19.71 9.22
C THR A 39 -15.48 20.53 8.01
N GLU A 40 -14.74 20.50 6.90
CA GLU A 40 -15.03 21.21 5.65
C GLU A 40 -15.26 22.73 5.81
N LYS A 41 -14.68 23.34 6.84
CA LYS A 41 -14.75 24.77 7.08
C LYS A 41 -13.70 25.51 6.24
N ILE A 42 -13.95 25.54 4.93
CA ILE A 42 -12.96 25.96 3.92
C ILE A 42 -12.51 27.40 4.12
N ASP A 43 -13.45 28.34 4.31
CA ASP A 43 -13.14 29.78 4.44
C ASP A 43 -12.35 30.07 5.71
N GLU A 44 -12.76 29.45 6.83
CA GLU A 44 -12.04 29.56 8.10
C GLU A 44 -10.62 28.94 7.98
N GLY A 45 -10.52 27.81 7.29
CA GLY A 45 -9.24 27.11 7.05
C GLY A 45 -8.26 27.96 6.24
N VAL A 46 -8.70 28.55 5.13
CA VAL A 46 -7.87 29.42 4.29
C VAL A 46 -7.44 30.67 5.04
N ALA A 47 -8.35 31.33 5.76
CA ALA A 47 -8.02 32.51 6.57
C ALA A 47 -7.02 32.20 7.69
N GLU A 48 -7.18 31.05 8.35
CA GLU A 48 -6.25 30.60 9.39
C GLU A 48 -4.87 30.24 8.81
N ALA A 49 -4.83 29.58 7.62
CA ALA A 49 -3.58 29.27 6.93
C ALA A 49 -2.80 30.53 6.55
N GLU A 50 -3.47 31.54 6.01
CA GLU A 50 -2.85 32.84 5.68
C GLU A 50 -2.28 33.53 6.91
N LYS A 51 -3.02 33.53 8.02
CA LYS A 51 -2.56 34.09 9.30
C LYS A 51 -1.36 33.32 9.84
N ALA A 52 -1.41 32.01 9.80
CA ALA A 52 -0.36 31.12 10.27
C ALA A 52 0.95 31.29 9.47
N LEU A 53 0.86 31.36 8.14
CA LEU A 53 2.01 31.58 7.27
C LEU A 53 2.69 32.94 7.50
N LYS A 54 1.93 34.00 7.83
CA LYS A 54 2.51 35.29 8.20
C LYS A 54 3.30 35.20 9.48
N LYS A 55 2.83 34.42 10.46
CA LYS A 55 3.46 34.30 11.78
C LYS A 55 4.64 33.30 11.78
N TYR A 56 4.51 32.21 11.05
CA TYR A 56 5.44 31.07 11.06
C TYR A 56 5.84 30.61 9.63
N PRO A 57 6.42 31.49 8.80
CA PRO A 57 6.67 31.21 7.38
C PRO A 57 7.66 30.08 7.11
N ASN A 58 8.53 29.77 8.07
CA ASN A 58 9.60 28.78 7.93
C ASN A 58 9.47 27.62 8.94
N THR A 59 8.25 27.31 9.39
CA THR A 59 7.98 26.16 10.24
C THR A 59 7.33 25.06 9.41
N PHE A 60 7.99 23.90 9.31
CA PHE A 60 7.54 22.78 8.45
C PHE A 60 6.06 22.46 8.64
N SER A 61 5.63 22.17 9.87
CA SER A 61 4.24 21.76 10.16
C SER A 61 3.21 22.79 9.71
N VAL A 62 3.50 24.09 9.93
CA VAL A 62 2.61 25.18 9.51
C VAL A 62 2.55 25.31 8.00
N VAL A 63 3.71 25.27 7.32
CA VAL A 63 3.78 25.38 5.85
C VAL A 63 3.11 24.20 5.18
N TYR A 64 3.37 22.99 5.66
CA TYR A 64 2.78 21.75 5.11
C TYR A 64 1.26 21.73 5.31
N GLU A 65 0.76 21.97 6.53
CA GLU A 65 -0.68 21.94 6.81
C GLU A 65 -1.44 23.08 6.10
N SER A 66 -0.79 24.23 5.91
CA SER A 66 -1.34 25.29 5.07
C SER A 66 -1.40 24.89 3.61
N ALA A 67 -0.37 24.23 3.08
CA ALA A 67 -0.38 23.69 1.71
C ALA A 67 -1.56 22.73 1.50
N MET A 68 -1.74 21.76 2.41
CA MET A 68 -2.86 20.81 2.37
C MET A 68 -4.23 21.51 2.51
N THR A 69 -4.29 22.65 3.20
CA THR A 69 -5.51 23.44 3.31
C THR A 69 -5.84 24.16 2.00
N PHE A 70 -4.84 24.75 1.33
CA PHE A 70 -5.03 25.37 0.02
C PHE A 70 -5.35 24.34 -1.06
N ASP A 71 -4.73 23.16 -1.02
CA ASP A 71 -5.03 22.04 -1.90
C ASP A 71 -6.51 21.63 -1.77
N PHE A 72 -6.96 21.33 -0.56
CA PHE A 72 -8.35 20.97 -0.28
C PHE A 72 -9.33 22.06 -0.73
N ALA A 73 -9.02 23.32 -0.45
CA ALA A 73 -9.85 24.45 -0.87
C ALA A 73 -9.90 24.58 -2.40
N GLY A 74 -8.73 24.42 -3.06
CA GLY A 74 -8.60 24.48 -4.51
C GLY A 74 -9.38 23.39 -5.21
N MET A 75 -9.30 22.14 -4.73
CA MET A 75 -10.09 21.01 -5.26
C MET A 75 -11.60 21.26 -5.11
N LYS A 76 -12.06 21.61 -3.91
CA LYS A 76 -13.50 21.85 -3.64
C LYS A 76 -14.09 22.98 -4.45
N ARG A 77 -13.31 24.03 -4.74
CA ARG A 77 -13.73 25.22 -5.47
C ARG A 77 -13.37 25.21 -6.95
N LYS A 78 -12.60 24.20 -7.38
CA LYS A 78 -11.97 24.15 -8.71
C LYS A 78 -11.14 25.42 -8.99
N ASP A 79 -10.44 25.91 -7.97
CA ASP A 79 -9.66 27.14 -8.02
C ASP A 79 -8.18 26.81 -8.27
N LYS A 80 -7.75 26.98 -9.53
CA LYS A 80 -6.36 26.75 -9.94
C LYS A 80 -5.35 27.68 -9.26
N ALA A 81 -5.76 28.87 -8.78
CA ALA A 81 -4.86 29.77 -8.05
C ALA A 81 -4.54 29.21 -6.63
N MET A 82 -5.54 28.67 -5.95
CA MET A 82 -5.35 27.97 -4.67
C MET A 82 -4.48 26.73 -4.84
N LEU A 83 -4.72 25.91 -5.87
CA LEU A 83 -3.90 24.74 -6.19
C LEU A 83 -2.43 25.14 -6.47
N ARG A 84 -2.22 26.21 -7.22
CA ARG A 84 -0.87 26.74 -7.46
C ARG A 84 -0.19 27.21 -6.19
N ARG A 85 -0.94 27.87 -5.30
CA ARG A 85 -0.45 28.25 -3.97
C ARG A 85 -0.05 27.04 -3.13
N ALA A 86 -0.83 25.95 -3.19
CA ALA A 86 -0.51 24.69 -2.52
C ALA A 86 0.81 24.09 -3.05
N LEU A 87 1.03 24.07 -4.37
CA LEU A 87 2.29 23.61 -4.98
C LEU A 87 3.51 24.40 -4.47
N ASP A 88 3.41 25.73 -4.43
CA ASP A 88 4.48 26.60 -3.95
C ASP A 88 4.81 26.31 -2.47
N LEU A 89 3.78 26.12 -1.65
CA LEU A 89 3.93 25.79 -0.24
C LEU A 89 4.49 24.39 -0.03
N LEU A 90 4.07 23.36 -0.82
CA LEU A 90 4.65 22.03 -0.77
C LEU A 90 6.12 22.03 -1.17
N SER A 91 6.47 22.80 -2.20
CA SER A 91 7.88 22.99 -2.59
C SER A 91 8.69 23.64 -1.46
N HIS A 92 8.10 24.61 -0.74
CA HIS A 92 8.73 25.18 0.43
C HIS A 92 8.83 24.19 1.60
N ALA A 93 7.76 23.44 1.88
CA ALA A 93 7.77 22.39 2.90
C ALA A 93 8.85 21.33 2.64
N GLY A 94 9.08 20.96 1.38
CA GLY A 94 10.17 20.05 1.02
C GLY A 94 11.56 20.53 1.46
N ARG A 95 11.82 21.85 1.39
CA ARG A 95 13.07 22.44 1.91
C ARG A 95 13.15 22.46 3.43
N LEU A 96 12.01 22.46 4.10
CA LEU A 96 11.91 22.44 5.56
C LEU A 96 11.77 21.02 6.14
N LEU A 97 11.78 19.99 5.30
CA LEU A 97 11.59 18.58 5.69
C LEU A 97 12.51 18.11 6.85
N PRO A 98 13.76 18.58 7.00
CA PRO A 98 14.57 18.25 8.18
C PRO A 98 13.95 18.64 9.53
N GLN A 99 12.95 19.53 9.57
CA GLN A 99 12.20 19.88 10.77
C GLN A 99 11.04 18.92 11.05
N ASN A 100 10.73 18.01 10.11
CA ASN A 100 9.59 17.11 10.24
C ASN A 100 9.86 16.02 11.27
N THR A 101 8.87 15.75 12.12
CA THR A 101 8.88 14.69 13.12
C THR A 101 7.83 13.61 12.85
N ASP A 102 6.95 13.81 11.85
CA ASP A 102 5.92 12.85 11.47
C ASP A 102 6.51 11.85 10.48
N PRO A 103 6.66 10.55 10.85
CA PRO A 103 7.23 9.53 9.97
C PRO A 103 6.37 9.24 8.73
N ALA A 104 5.10 9.62 8.72
CA ALA A 104 4.22 9.47 7.57
C ALA A 104 4.50 10.50 6.47
N ILE A 105 5.20 11.58 6.77
CA ILE A 105 5.53 12.62 5.81
C ILE A 105 7.00 12.49 5.39
N SER A 106 7.22 12.17 4.14
CA SER A 106 8.52 11.99 3.51
C SER A 106 8.68 12.90 2.29
N GLU A 107 9.88 13.00 1.74
CA GLU A 107 10.11 13.69 0.47
C GLU A 107 9.24 13.11 -0.65
N LEU A 108 9.11 11.78 -0.69
CA LEU A 108 8.27 11.10 -1.67
C LEU A 108 6.80 11.46 -1.50
N SER A 109 6.26 11.46 -0.26
CA SER A 109 4.85 11.81 -0.03
C SER A 109 4.54 13.25 -0.45
N ILE A 110 5.45 14.19 -0.19
CA ILE A 110 5.31 15.59 -0.65
C ILE A 110 5.26 15.65 -2.20
N LYS A 111 6.18 14.93 -2.88
CA LYS A 111 6.22 14.89 -4.34
C LYS A 111 4.98 14.23 -4.95
N LEU A 112 4.42 13.21 -4.29
CA LEU A 112 3.16 12.60 -4.70
C LEU A 112 1.99 13.58 -4.56
N CYS A 113 1.86 14.28 -3.43
CA CYS A 113 0.87 15.34 -3.27
C CYS A 113 1.00 16.42 -4.37
N MET A 114 2.24 16.81 -4.71
CA MET A 114 2.45 17.77 -5.81
C MET A 114 2.00 17.22 -7.17
N ALA A 115 2.23 15.94 -7.44
CA ALA A 115 1.74 15.30 -8.67
C ALA A 115 0.22 15.25 -8.72
N ASP A 116 -0.44 14.92 -7.62
CA ASP A 116 -1.90 14.90 -7.51
C ASP A 116 -2.50 16.30 -7.77
N ILE A 117 -1.91 17.35 -7.20
CA ILE A 117 -2.32 18.74 -7.47
C ILE A 117 -2.16 19.10 -8.95
N LEU A 118 -1.07 18.67 -9.59
CA LEU A 118 -0.87 18.90 -11.03
C LEU A 118 -1.94 18.19 -11.86
N LEU A 119 -2.40 17.00 -11.45
CA LEU A 119 -3.52 16.30 -12.08
C LEU A 119 -4.82 17.09 -11.96
N GLU A 120 -5.14 17.61 -10.78
CA GLU A 120 -6.31 18.46 -10.54
C GLU A 120 -6.26 19.76 -11.36
N MET A 121 -5.06 20.25 -11.65
CA MET A 121 -4.87 21.41 -12.54
C MET A 121 -4.94 21.05 -14.04
N GLU A 122 -5.08 19.76 -14.38
CA GLU A 122 -5.01 19.22 -15.75
C GLU A 122 -3.64 19.39 -16.42
N GLU A 123 -2.58 19.54 -15.61
CA GLU A 123 -1.19 19.64 -16.07
C GLU A 123 -0.55 18.24 -16.18
N PHE A 124 -1.15 17.37 -17.01
CA PHE A 124 -0.87 15.93 -17.08
C PHE A 124 0.59 15.60 -17.38
N ASP A 125 1.25 16.33 -18.29
CA ASP A 125 2.65 16.06 -18.64
C ASP A 125 3.60 16.37 -17.48
N ARG A 126 3.32 17.41 -16.71
CA ARG A 126 4.11 17.76 -15.53
C ARG A 126 3.91 16.76 -14.40
N ALA A 127 2.65 16.34 -14.17
CA ALA A 127 2.33 15.29 -13.20
C ALA A 127 3.04 13.98 -13.54
N LEU A 128 2.96 13.56 -14.80
CA LEU A 128 3.61 12.35 -15.30
C LEU A 128 5.15 12.42 -15.17
N ALA A 129 5.74 13.56 -15.52
CA ALA A 129 7.18 13.76 -15.34
C ALA A 129 7.60 13.65 -13.86
N ALA A 130 6.80 14.23 -12.96
CA ALA A 130 7.05 14.14 -11.52
C ALA A 130 6.93 12.69 -11.00
N LEU A 131 5.89 11.94 -11.42
CA LEU A 131 5.71 10.54 -11.06
C LEU A 131 6.86 9.67 -11.59
N LYS A 132 7.24 9.82 -12.87
CA LYS A 132 8.34 9.05 -13.49
C LYS A 132 9.69 9.32 -12.82
N ALA A 133 9.99 10.58 -12.48
CA ALA A 133 11.22 10.97 -11.79
C ALA A 133 11.35 10.36 -10.38
N ASN A 134 10.23 9.99 -9.75
CA ASN A 134 10.18 9.43 -8.41
C ASN A 134 9.79 7.94 -8.39
N ASN A 135 9.75 7.27 -9.54
CA ASN A 135 9.35 5.88 -9.68
C ASN A 135 10.49 4.90 -9.36
N ALA A 136 11.06 5.01 -8.16
CA ALA A 136 12.08 4.08 -7.71
C ALA A 136 11.54 2.64 -7.70
N CYS A 137 12.29 1.70 -8.29
CA CYS A 137 11.92 0.29 -8.38
C CYS A 137 10.52 0.02 -8.96
N GLY A 138 9.92 0.99 -9.68
CA GLY A 138 8.58 0.87 -10.25
C GLY A 138 7.43 0.95 -9.24
N PHE A 139 7.68 1.52 -8.06
CA PHE A 139 6.67 1.66 -7.01
C PHE A 139 5.45 2.46 -7.48
N LEU A 140 5.62 3.39 -8.40
CA LEU A 140 4.56 4.23 -8.96
C LEU A 140 4.01 3.73 -10.30
N ASP A 141 4.40 2.53 -10.75
CA ASP A 141 3.93 1.99 -12.03
C ASP A 141 2.39 1.97 -12.13
N GLY A 142 1.69 1.63 -11.06
CA GLY A 142 0.23 1.62 -11.04
C GLY A 142 -0.38 3.01 -11.27
N GLN A 143 0.15 4.03 -10.63
CA GLN A 143 -0.31 5.42 -10.79
C GLN A 143 0.02 5.96 -12.17
N ILE A 144 1.25 5.74 -12.65
CA ILE A 144 1.70 6.16 -13.99
C ILE A 144 0.84 5.47 -15.06
N GLY A 145 0.65 4.17 -14.94
CA GLY A 145 -0.15 3.39 -15.88
C GLY A 145 -1.60 3.83 -15.91
N HIS A 146 -2.21 4.07 -14.75
CA HIS A 146 -3.58 4.56 -14.63
C HIS A 146 -3.74 5.94 -15.29
N LEU A 147 -2.82 6.87 -15.02
CA LEU A 147 -2.82 8.19 -15.63
C LEU A 147 -2.71 8.11 -17.15
N LEU A 148 -1.76 7.33 -17.67
CA LEU A 148 -1.55 7.15 -19.11
C LEU A 148 -2.77 6.51 -19.79
N ALA A 149 -3.42 5.55 -19.15
CA ALA A 149 -4.63 4.90 -19.66
C ALA A 149 -5.82 5.87 -19.83
N GLY A 150 -5.87 6.95 -19.02
CA GLY A 150 -6.84 8.03 -19.15
C GLY A 150 -6.59 8.94 -20.37
N ILE A 151 -5.36 9.00 -20.88
CA ILE A 151 -4.99 9.85 -22.02
C ILE A 151 -5.07 9.02 -23.30
N ARG A 152 -6.04 9.37 -24.18
CA ARG A 152 -6.40 8.54 -25.35
C ARG A 152 -5.19 8.17 -26.23
N GLU A 153 -4.31 9.11 -26.48
CA GLU A 153 -3.14 8.96 -27.37
C GLU A 153 -1.97 8.21 -26.71
N ARG A 154 -2.07 7.96 -25.39
CA ARG A 154 -0.99 7.35 -24.59
C ARG A 154 -1.36 6.00 -23.97
N ARG A 155 -2.51 5.44 -24.31
CA ARG A 155 -3.00 4.16 -23.75
C ARG A 155 -2.04 3.01 -23.95
N GLU A 156 -1.42 2.91 -25.11
CA GLU A 156 -0.45 1.86 -25.38
C GLU A 156 0.81 1.98 -24.49
N GLU A 157 1.22 3.20 -24.15
CA GLU A 157 2.32 3.42 -23.20
C GLU A 157 1.95 2.93 -21.78
N SER A 158 0.68 2.93 -21.41
CA SER A 158 0.22 2.49 -20.09
C SER A 158 0.40 0.99 -19.86
N VAL A 159 0.36 0.19 -20.91
CA VAL A 159 0.30 -1.30 -20.83
C VAL A 159 1.50 -1.86 -20.06
N SER A 160 2.72 -1.38 -20.34
CA SER A 160 3.92 -1.87 -19.66
C SER A 160 3.90 -1.53 -18.16
N TYR A 161 3.49 -0.32 -17.79
CA TYR A 161 3.38 0.11 -16.39
C TYR A 161 2.31 -0.68 -15.64
N LEU A 162 1.12 -0.83 -16.22
CA LEU A 162 0.02 -1.60 -15.61
C LEU A 162 0.39 -3.08 -15.46
N SER A 163 1.06 -3.66 -16.47
CA SER A 163 1.53 -5.04 -16.41
C SER A 163 2.52 -5.27 -15.28
N MET A 164 3.48 -4.38 -15.10
CA MET A 164 4.46 -4.47 -14.01
C MET A 164 3.82 -4.20 -12.65
N ALA A 165 2.89 -3.25 -12.57
CA ALA A 165 2.13 -2.98 -11.35
C ALA A 165 1.28 -4.19 -10.92
N LEU A 166 0.66 -4.89 -11.88
CA LEU A 166 -0.09 -6.12 -11.63
C LEU A 166 0.79 -7.19 -10.97
N LEU A 167 1.99 -7.46 -11.51
CA LEU A 167 2.89 -8.47 -10.96
C LEU A 167 3.37 -8.10 -9.54
N ARG A 168 3.72 -6.83 -9.32
CA ARG A 168 4.13 -6.35 -7.99
C ARG A 168 2.99 -6.40 -6.98
N GLY A 169 1.81 -5.94 -7.40
CA GLY A 169 0.60 -5.99 -6.58
C GLY A 169 0.27 -7.43 -6.18
N LEU A 170 0.37 -8.38 -7.11
CA LEU A 170 0.16 -9.80 -6.87
C LEU A 170 1.17 -10.34 -5.83
N THR A 171 2.46 -10.06 -6.01
CA THR A 171 3.50 -10.49 -5.07
C THR A 171 3.25 -9.92 -3.67
N THR A 172 2.90 -8.64 -3.58
CA THR A 172 2.58 -7.99 -2.31
C THR A 172 1.35 -8.62 -1.66
N LEU A 173 0.31 -8.90 -2.44
CA LEU A 173 -0.94 -9.50 -1.95
C LEU A 173 -0.71 -10.90 -1.37
N ILE A 174 0.09 -11.72 -2.06
CA ILE A 174 0.47 -13.05 -1.58
C ILE A 174 1.22 -12.95 -0.24
N ARG A 175 2.23 -12.08 -0.15
CA ARG A 175 2.99 -11.88 1.09
C ARG A 175 2.11 -11.43 2.26
N VAL A 176 1.21 -10.48 2.01
CA VAL A 176 0.26 -9.98 3.03
C VAL A 176 -0.68 -11.10 3.48
N GLY A 177 -1.25 -11.87 2.55
CA GLY A 177 -2.17 -12.96 2.88
C GLY A 177 -1.48 -14.09 3.64
N CYS A 178 -0.28 -14.52 3.24
CA CYS A 178 0.52 -15.49 3.99
C CYS A 178 0.88 -14.96 5.39
N GLY A 179 1.27 -13.67 5.50
CA GLY A 179 1.54 -13.05 6.78
C GLY A 179 0.32 -13.07 7.73
N PHE A 180 -0.87 -12.79 7.22
CA PHE A 180 -2.11 -12.92 8.01
C PHE A 180 -2.42 -14.37 8.38
N ALA A 181 -2.20 -15.33 7.48
CA ALA A 181 -2.40 -16.75 7.79
C ALA A 181 -1.55 -17.17 8.98
N ASN A 182 -0.25 -16.81 8.99
CA ASN A 182 0.66 -17.09 10.12
C ASN A 182 0.21 -16.41 11.42
N VAL A 183 -0.29 -15.17 11.35
CA VAL A 183 -0.81 -14.47 12.55
C VAL A 183 -2.05 -15.16 13.10
N TYR A 184 -2.98 -15.59 12.25
CA TYR A 184 -4.18 -16.30 12.67
C TYR A 184 -3.84 -17.68 13.24
N GLU A 185 -2.93 -18.42 12.60
CA GLU A 185 -2.44 -19.70 13.12
C GLU A 185 -1.83 -19.54 14.52
N ALA A 186 -0.93 -18.57 14.70
CA ALA A 186 -0.30 -18.29 16.00
C ALA A 186 -1.31 -17.91 17.11
N ARG A 187 -2.50 -17.42 16.73
CA ARG A 187 -3.61 -17.12 17.64
C ARG A 187 -4.54 -18.30 17.87
N GLY A 188 -4.31 -19.43 17.21
CA GLY A 188 -5.21 -20.60 17.25
C GLY A 188 -6.50 -20.41 16.41
N ASP A 189 -6.58 -19.36 15.60
CA ASP A 189 -7.72 -19.10 14.71
C ASP A 189 -7.50 -19.77 13.34
N THR A 190 -7.56 -21.09 13.35
CA THR A 190 -7.38 -21.92 12.14
C THR A 190 -8.40 -21.56 11.05
N ARG A 191 -9.61 -21.17 11.42
CA ARG A 191 -10.66 -20.82 10.46
C ARG A 191 -10.27 -19.60 9.63
N SER A 192 -9.87 -18.51 10.27
CA SER A 192 -9.46 -17.29 9.56
C SER A 192 -8.17 -17.51 8.76
N ALA A 193 -7.25 -18.37 9.24
CA ALA A 193 -6.07 -18.76 8.47
C ALA A 193 -6.44 -19.51 7.18
N LEU A 194 -7.37 -20.46 7.26
CA LEU A 194 -7.87 -21.19 6.08
C LEU A 194 -8.63 -20.28 5.12
N ASP A 195 -9.43 -19.34 5.62
CA ASP A 195 -10.23 -18.42 4.81
C ASP A 195 -9.32 -17.47 3.99
N ILE A 196 -8.27 -16.90 4.58
CA ILE A 196 -7.35 -16.01 3.85
C ILE A 196 -6.57 -16.75 2.78
N LEU A 197 -6.12 -17.98 3.06
CA LEU A 197 -5.45 -18.83 2.06
C LEU A 197 -6.40 -19.21 0.92
N GLN A 198 -7.66 -19.53 1.22
CA GLN A 198 -8.67 -19.81 0.20
C GLN A 198 -8.96 -18.58 -0.66
N TRP A 199 -9.01 -17.39 -0.06
CA TRP A 199 -9.17 -16.15 -0.80
C TRP A 199 -8.01 -15.91 -1.77
N LEU A 200 -6.75 -16.12 -1.33
CA LEU A 200 -5.58 -16.04 -2.20
C LEU A 200 -5.67 -17.01 -3.38
N LEU A 201 -6.04 -18.27 -3.11
CA LEU A 201 -6.23 -19.28 -4.18
C LEU A 201 -7.27 -18.83 -5.22
N THR A 202 -8.36 -18.20 -4.78
CA THR A 202 -9.37 -17.65 -5.66
C THR A 202 -8.83 -16.52 -6.55
N VAL A 203 -8.01 -15.63 -5.98
CA VAL A 203 -7.34 -14.56 -6.73
C VAL A 203 -6.38 -15.15 -7.77
N LEU A 204 -5.55 -16.11 -7.38
CA LEU A 204 -4.60 -16.76 -8.30
C LEU A 204 -5.33 -17.48 -9.45
N ALA A 205 -6.39 -18.22 -9.14
CA ALA A 205 -7.21 -18.88 -10.16
C ALA A 205 -7.82 -17.88 -11.17
N GLY A 206 -8.25 -16.70 -10.68
CA GLY A 206 -8.76 -15.62 -11.53
C GLY A 206 -7.71 -15.00 -12.45
N LEU A 207 -6.44 -15.03 -12.04
CA LEU A 207 -5.31 -14.49 -12.81
C LEU A 207 -4.60 -15.54 -13.68
N LYS A 208 -4.93 -16.80 -13.54
CA LYS A 208 -4.34 -17.86 -14.35
C LYS A 208 -4.88 -17.82 -15.78
N LYS A 209 -4.01 -17.87 -16.78
CA LYS A 209 -4.42 -18.10 -18.18
C LYS A 209 -4.93 -19.54 -18.35
N PRO A 210 -6.12 -19.76 -18.94
CA PRO A 210 -6.64 -21.11 -19.16
C PRO A 210 -5.67 -21.96 -19.99
N GLY A 211 -5.49 -23.23 -19.59
CA GLY A 211 -4.64 -24.19 -20.31
C GLY A 211 -3.14 -23.90 -20.28
N ARG A 212 -2.69 -22.97 -19.44
CA ARG A 212 -1.27 -22.69 -19.23
C ARG A 212 -0.86 -23.05 -17.81
N ILE A 213 0.22 -23.83 -17.69
CA ILE A 213 0.90 -24.08 -16.42
C ILE A 213 1.98 -23.00 -16.23
N GLY A 214 2.14 -22.50 -15.03
CA GLY A 214 3.12 -21.45 -14.74
C GLY A 214 3.31 -21.18 -13.23
N GLU A 215 4.02 -20.13 -12.89
CA GLU A 215 4.39 -19.81 -11.50
C GLU A 215 3.17 -19.68 -10.56
N LEU A 216 1.98 -19.31 -11.09
CA LEU A 216 0.76 -19.26 -10.29
C LEU A 216 0.30 -20.65 -9.83
N ASP A 217 0.59 -21.71 -10.60
CA ASP A 217 0.30 -23.09 -10.22
C ASP A 217 1.23 -23.55 -9.08
N LYS A 218 2.51 -23.24 -9.18
CA LYS A 218 3.48 -23.48 -8.10
C LYS A 218 3.06 -22.82 -6.81
N ILE A 219 2.76 -21.51 -6.87
CA ILE A 219 2.31 -20.75 -5.69
C ILE A 219 1.01 -21.35 -5.14
N SER A 220 0.08 -21.76 -6.01
CA SER A 220 -1.17 -22.41 -5.58
C SER A 220 -0.90 -23.74 -4.89
N ALA A 221 0.01 -24.57 -5.40
CA ALA A 221 0.39 -25.82 -4.74
C ALA A 221 0.94 -25.59 -3.32
N ILE A 222 1.76 -24.54 -3.14
CA ILE A 222 2.31 -24.16 -1.84
C ILE A 222 1.21 -23.69 -0.89
N LEU A 223 0.27 -22.84 -1.35
CA LEU A 223 -0.85 -22.37 -0.51
C LEU A 223 -1.79 -23.52 -0.12
N ILE A 224 -2.00 -24.49 -1.02
CA ILE A 224 -2.79 -25.69 -0.73
C ILE A 224 -2.05 -26.57 0.29
N ALA A 225 -0.73 -26.71 0.20
CA ALA A 225 0.07 -27.42 1.18
C ALA A 225 0.04 -26.74 2.58
N ALA A 226 0.04 -25.41 2.63
CA ALA A 226 -0.16 -24.66 3.86
C ALA A 226 -1.54 -24.92 4.50
N ARG A 227 -2.60 -25.01 3.68
CA ARG A 227 -3.93 -25.40 4.16
C ARG A 227 -3.94 -26.84 4.68
N ALA A 228 -3.26 -27.77 3.98
CA ALA A 228 -3.13 -29.15 4.44
C ALA A 228 -2.42 -29.23 5.81
N GLN A 229 -1.40 -28.42 6.02
CA GLN A 229 -0.69 -28.32 7.30
C GLN A 229 -1.62 -27.81 8.42
N LEU A 230 -2.43 -26.78 8.17
CA LEU A 230 -3.40 -26.26 9.14
C LEU A 230 -4.47 -27.30 9.50
N PHE A 231 -5.00 -28.06 8.53
CA PHE A 231 -5.93 -29.16 8.81
C PHE A 231 -5.25 -30.29 9.60
N TYR A 232 -4.01 -30.66 9.22
CA TYR A 232 -3.25 -31.65 9.95
C TYR A 232 -3.04 -31.23 11.43
N SER A 233 -2.60 -30.00 11.68
CA SER A 233 -2.38 -29.47 13.03
C SER A 233 -3.65 -29.35 13.86
N SER A 234 -4.81 -29.09 13.23
CA SER A 234 -6.11 -29.08 13.89
C SER A 234 -6.72 -30.46 14.12
N GLY A 235 -6.11 -31.52 13.59
CA GLY A 235 -6.56 -32.91 13.74
C GLY A 235 -7.56 -33.37 12.68
N ASP A 236 -7.92 -32.55 11.69
CA ASP A 236 -8.75 -32.94 10.55
C ASP A 236 -7.92 -33.66 9.48
N MET A 237 -7.67 -34.95 9.73
CA MET A 237 -6.79 -35.77 8.90
C MET A 237 -7.37 -36.05 7.50
N ASP A 238 -8.70 -36.05 7.35
CA ASP A 238 -9.35 -36.29 6.05
C ASP A 238 -9.22 -35.08 5.15
N ALA A 239 -9.52 -33.87 5.66
CA ALA A 239 -9.29 -32.62 4.95
C ALA A 239 -7.82 -32.39 4.63
N ALA A 240 -6.91 -32.71 5.58
CA ALA A 240 -5.45 -32.61 5.36
C ALA A 240 -5.01 -33.52 4.21
N ARG A 241 -5.52 -34.75 4.14
CA ARG A 241 -5.19 -35.71 3.05
C ARG A 241 -5.69 -35.24 1.70
N GLU A 242 -6.93 -34.72 1.64
CA GLU A 242 -7.52 -34.20 0.40
C GLU A 242 -6.72 -33.02 -0.14
N GLU A 243 -6.44 -32.00 0.71
CA GLU A 243 -5.67 -30.83 0.29
C GLU A 243 -4.23 -31.21 -0.08
N LEU A 244 -3.61 -32.12 0.64
CA LEU A 244 -2.25 -32.56 0.33
C LEU A 244 -2.17 -33.32 -1.02
N ALA A 245 -3.17 -34.15 -1.34
CA ALA A 245 -3.26 -34.82 -2.62
C ALA A 245 -3.40 -33.81 -3.77
N ARG A 246 -4.23 -32.77 -3.59
CA ARG A 246 -4.37 -31.65 -4.54
C ARG A 246 -3.06 -30.88 -4.74
N ALA A 247 -2.37 -30.54 -3.63
CA ALA A 247 -1.09 -29.84 -3.67
C ALA A 247 -0.05 -30.64 -4.49
N LYS A 248 0.06 -31.95 -4.22
CA LYS A 248 0.99 -32.84 -4.92
C LYS A 248 0.66 -32.98 -6.41
N ALA A 249 -0.61 -33.08 -6.78
CA ALA A 249 -1.00 -33.14 -8.18
C ALA A 249 -0.58 -31.89 -8.94
N LEU A 250 -0.93 -30.70 -8.39
CA LEU A 250 -0.61 -29.43 -9.01
C LEU A 250 0.90 -29.17 -9.07
N ALA A 251 1.63 -29.57 -8.02
CA ALA A 251 3.09 -29.47 -7.98
C ALA A 251 3.74 -30.37 -9.05
N ALA A 252 3.25 -31.58 -9.22
CA ALA A 252 3.76 -32.50 -10.24
C ALA A 252 3.51 -32.00 -11.66
N ASP A 253 2.33 -31.42 -11.91
CA ASP A 253 2.00 -30.82 -13.21
C ASP A 253 2.95 -29.66 -13.53
N TYR A 254 3.24 -28.81 -12.55
CA TYR A 254 4.20 -27.72 -12.71
C TYR A 254 5.63 -28.25 -12.94
N ASP A 255 6.08 -29.19 -12.13
CA ASP A 255 7.44 -29.72 -12.19
C ASP A 255 7.70 -30.52 -13.50
N ALA A 256 6.66 -31.04 -14.16
CA ALA A 256 6.77 -31.68 -15.46
C ALA A 256 7.13 -30.69 -16.59
N ALA A 257 6.72 -29.43 -16.48
CA ALA A 257 7.00 -28.37 -17.46
C ALA A 257 7.11 -27.00 -16.78
N PRO A 258 8.14 -26.75 -15.97
CA PRO A 258 8.26 -25.51 -15.20
C PRO A 258 8.29 -24.26 -16.08
N SER A 259 7.52 -23.25 -15.72
CA SER A 259 7.48 -21.99 -16.46
C SER A 259 7.29 -20.79 -15.53
N HIS A 260 8.28 -19.92 -15.52
CA HIS A 260 8.28 -18.67 -14.73
C HIS A 260 7.75 -17.47 -15.54
N LYS A 261 7.27 -17.67 -16.76
CA LYS A 261 6.88 -16.58 -17.68
C LYS A 261 5.70 -15.77 -17.14
N ALA A 262 5.89 -14.47 -16.97
CA ALA A 262 4.82 -13.54 -16.62
C ALA A 262 3.68 -13.54 -17.66
N ALA A 263 3.99 -13.85 -18.93
CA ALA A 263 3.03 -14.00 -19.99
C ALA A 263 1.96 -15.08 -19.74
N ASN A 264 2.14 -15.99 -18.77
CA ASN A 264 1.14 -16.96 -18.34
C ASN A 264 0.08 -16.36 -17.37
N VAL A 265 0.27 -15.11 -16.92
CA VAL A 265 -0.71 -14.37 -16.10
C VAL A 265 -1.71 -13.66 -17.00
N ARG A 266 -2.99 -13.75 -16.68
CA ARG A 266 -4.04 -12.97 -17.37
C ARG A 266 -3.81 -11.48 -17.15
N PHE A 267 -4.19 -10.69 -18.15
CA PHE A 267 -4.04 -9.22 -18.15
C PHE A 267 -2.60 -8.72 -18.12
N TYR A 268 -1.62 -9.62 -18.13
CA TYR A 268 -0.24 -9.23 -18.37
C TYR A 268 0.01 -9.14 -19.88
N GLU A 269 0.39 -7.96 -20.33
CA GLU A 269 0.70 -7.63 -21.73
C GLU A 269 2.09 -6.98 -21.87
N GLY A 270 2.94 -7.14 -20.85
CA GLY A 270 4.32 -6.66 -20.87
C GLY A 270 5.25 -7.56 -21.70
N ALA A 271 6.55 -7.26 -21.62
CA ALA A 271 7.56 -8.00 -22.37
C ALA A 271 7.57 -9.51 -22.01
N GLU A 272 7.62 -10.36 -23.02
CA GLU A 272 7.63 -11.83 -22.86
C GLU A 272 8.84 -12.36 -22.07
N THR A 273 9.91 -11.58 -22.03
CA THR A 273 11.14 -11.91 -21.30
C THR A 273 11.02 -11.76 -19.79
N VAL A 274 9.96 -11.14 -19.30
CA VAL A 274 9.73 -10.97 -17.87
C VAL A 274 9.32 -12.29 -17.24
N ASN A 275 10.02 -12.66 -16.18
CA ASN A 275 9.73 -13.84 -15.38
C ASN A 275 9.24 -13.43 -13.99
N ILE A 276 8.39 -14.30 -13.41
CA ILE A 276 8.03 -14.24 -11.99
C ILE A 276 8.93 -15.26 -11.29
N TYR A 277 9.61 -14.82 -10.23
CA TYR A 277 10.41 -15.70 -9.40
C TYR A 277 9.75 -15.81 -8.03
N SER A 278 9.72 -17.05 -7.49
CA SER A 278 9.46 -17.29 -6.09
C SER A 278 10.77 -17.62 -5.37
N GLU A 279 10.89 -17.19 -4.12
CA GLU A 279 12.03 -17.48 -3.26
C GLU A 279 12.06 -18.96 -2.79
N LEU A 280 11.07 -19.76 -3.19
CA LEU A 280 10.80 -21.12 -2.73
C LEU A 280 11.41 -22.21 -3.64
N GLY A 281 12.59 -21.97 -4.17
CA GLY A 281 13.32 -22.94 -5.00
C GLY A 281 12.72 -23.15 -6.40
N SER A 282 13.24 -24.13 -7.14
CA SER A 282 12.82 -24.42 -8.52
C SER A 282 11.66 -25.44 -8.61
N SER A 283 11.57 -26.40 -7.69
CA SER A 283 10.54 -27.45 -7.67
C SER A 283 9.32 -27.01 -6.84
N ALA A 284 8.14 -27.20 -7.41
CA ALA A 284 6.90 -26.97 -6.68
C ALA A 284 6.63 -28.08 -5.65
N MET A 285 7.04 -29.31 -5.94
CA MET A 285 6.89 -30.43 -5.03
C MET A 285 7.74 -30.26 -3.77
N GLU A 286 8.99 -29.82 -3.94
CA GLU A 286 9.89 -29.54 -2.81
C GLU A 286 9.37 -28.38 -1.95
N ALA A 287 8.93 -27.30 -2.58
CA ALA A 287 8.38 -26.15 -1.87
C ALA A 287 7.08 -26.51 -1.12
N ALA A 288 6.19 -27.30 -1.72
CA ALA A 288 4.97 -27.77 -1.06
C ALA A 288 5.29 -28.71 0.13
N HIS A 289 6.30 -29.58 -0.02
CA HIS A 289 6.76 -30.43 1.07
C HIS A 289 7.29 -29.58 2.24
N GLN A 290 8.22 -28.68 1.98
CA GLN A 290 8.77 -27.78 3.01
C GLN A 290 7.67 -26.99 3.72
N THR A 291 6.68 -26.48 2.97
CA THR A 291 5.55 -25.73 3.55
C THR A 291 4.68 -26.61 4.45
N PHE A 292 4.41 -27.86 4.05
CA PHE A 292 3.62 -28.80 4.86
C PHE A 292 4.38 -29.22 6.12
N MET A 293 5.71 -29.41 6.04
CA MET A 293 6.53 -29.78 7.19
C MET A 293 6.71 -28.62 8.19
N GLY A 294 6.75 -27.36 7.71
CA GLY A 294 7.10 -26.22 8.56
C GLY A 294 8.52 -26.29 9.12
N ASP A 295 8.82 -25.44 10.10
CA ASP A 295 10.16 -25.35 10.70
C ASP A 295 10.49 -26.54 11.64
N GLU A 296 9.47 -27.17 12.24
CA GLU A 296 9.58 -28.24 13.24
C GLU A 296 8.95 -29.56 12.76
N GLY A 297 9.13 -29.88 11.49
CA GLY A 297 8.55 -31.07 10.88
C GLY A 297 8.86 -32.35 11.63
N THR A 298 7.85 -33.18 11.90
CA THR A 298 7.96 -34.43 12.67
C THR A 298 8.01 -35.65 11.75
N GLU A 299 8.61 -36.77 12.24
CA GLU A 299 8.56 -38.06 11.53
C GLU A 299 7.13 -38.51 11.20
N ARG A 300 6.16 -38.14 12.04
CA ARG A 300 4.73 -38.43 11.81
C ARG A 300 4.17 -37.62 10.64
N GLN A 301 4.56 -36.36 10.50
CA GLN A 301 4.18 -35.54 9.34
C GLN A 301 4.82 -36.07 8.05
N GLU A 302 6.10 -36.43 8.11
CA GLU A 302 6.78 -37.05 6.97
C GLU A 302 6.10 -38.36 6.54
N THR A 303 5.78 -39.23 7.50
CA THR A 303 5.02 -40.46 7.23
C THR A 303 3.65 -40.16 6.60
N PHE A 304 2.94 -39.13 7.09
CA PHE A 304 1.67 -38.70 6.53
C PHE A 304 1.84 -38.17 5.10
N TRP A 305 2.86 -37.33 4.87
CA TRP A 305 3.20 -36.85 3.52
C TRP A 305 3.43 -38.01 2.56
N GLN A 306 4.28 -38.97 2.92
CA GLN A 306 4.60 -40.11 2.06
C GLN A 306 3.39 -41.02 1.80
N GLY A 307 2.50 -41.17 2.76
CA GLY A 307 1.29 -41.98 2.66
C GLY A 307 0.16 -41.41 1.79
N VAL A 308 0.25 -40.14 1.40
CA VAL A 308 -0.76 -39.51 0.52
C VAL A 308 -0.36 -39.67 -0.94
N ALA A 309 -1.12 -40.51 -1.67
CA ALA A 309 -0.95 -40.69 -3.11
C ALA A 309 -1.40 -39.43 -3.88
N ARG A 310 -0.83 -39.25 -5.08
CA ARG A 310 -1.41 -38.33 -6.07
C ARG A 310 -2.78 -38.86 -6.52
N PRO A 311 -3.79 -38.00 -6.70
CA PRO A 311 -5.00 -38.42 -7.35
C PRO A 311 -4.66 -38.90 -8.78
N ALA A 312 -5.31 -39.98 -9.21
CA ALA A 312 -5.11 -40.59 -10.52
C ALA A 312 -5.53 -39.63 -11.65
#